data_b8c8805b81d1c353a6dbf34e98c48314
#
_entry.id   b8c8805b81d1c353a6dbf34e98c48314
#
_cell.length_a   1.000
_cell.length_b   1.000
_cell.length_c   1.000
_cell.angle_alpha   90.00
_cell.angle_beta   90.00
_cell.angle_gamma   90.00
#
_symmetry.space_group_name_H-M   'P 1'
#
loop_
_entity.id
_entity.type
_entity.pdbx_description
1 polymer ?
#
loop_
_entity_poly.entity_id
_entity_poly.type
_entity_poly.pdbx_seq_one_letter_code
_entity_poly.pdbx_strand_id
1 'polypeptide(L)'
;MTKMECILSTAALATGMIVATAVDSAAQKRVEMETTADEVVTLWDNTTAKHSNYETNDEVFDGKRVKNTSSADLYIFKAPEDKATGYGIVLVPGGSYRNVSFSTYYAEWLRDNGVTAAILKYRLPNYGHSEASYEDAAGAVKYLRENADRLNVDVRKVGISGSSAGGHLAAWVSATAKGIERPDFAVLIYGAMVRSIYWAGSDATQRLVGKDINDTKVKAMDVTGMVTENTPPTLLFLSDDDPTVLPMSSTMYYRALKQHGVEAAMHIYPSGGHGWSGKKEWKYVDAWHQDLLDWLDFLESDRSNPKAPAGKRELVCRADESIRVWDNSSAPHSNEETEKEYIDEKNVYRNTSDTEFHVFKADPETATGQAVVVIPGGGYRGVYVEFEGYATAEYLKSIGVTAVVVKYRLPNYGHKEVPLEDIQAALRYVRKNAKRLGVDPKQVGVCGGSAGGHLAAYTSTFTPDSEKPAFSILFYPVITGETWECHQDSFAQLLGKNRTMADQSYYSLQNRVTPTTPPALILLSDDDAEVPTLSSILYYNALKQYGIPATMHIYPNEGHGWAAKPWCTCWEKAKPIIKDWLEIQRKK
;
A
#
# COMPACT_ATOMS: atom_id res chain seq x y z
N MET A 1 -5.77 92.13 51.65
CA MET A 1 -5.32 92.00 53.07
C MET A 1 -5.89 90.61 53.51
N THR A 2 -5.21 89.60 53.92
CA THR A 2 -3.87 89.37 54.50
C THR A 2 -3.65 87.83 54.51
N LYS A 3 -2.43 87.41 54.20
CA LYS A 3 -1.66 86.27 54.70
C LYS A 3 -2.34 84.88 54.69
N MET A 4 -2.02 84.00 53.87
CA MET A 4 -0.88 83.08 53.77
C MET A 4 -0.42 82.44 55.09
N GLU A 5 -0.66 81.18 55.32
CA GLU A 5 0.21 80.26 56.04
C GLU A 5 0.26 78.89 55.41
N CYS A 6 1.50 78.47 55.21
CA CYS A 6 1.93 77.24 54.55
C CYS A 6 1.98 76.11 55.60
N ILE A 7 1.38 74.96 55.37
CA ILE A 7 1.66 73.74 56.13
C ILE A 7 2.21 72.67 55.13
N LEU A 8 3.52 72.45 55.28
CA LEU A 8 4.22 71.31 54.65
C LEU A 8 3.75 69.99 55.30
N SER A 9 3.19 69.11 54.53
CA SER A 9 3.00 67.71 54.90
C SER A 9 4.00 66.88 54.08
N THR A 10 5.00 66.34 54.76
CA THR A 10 5.97 65.36 54.23
C THR A 10 5.28 64.03 53.97
N ALA A 11 5.07 63.68 52.71
CA ALA A 11 4.72 62.33 52.30
C ALA A 11 5.99 61.50 52.03
N ALA A 12 6.24 60.51 52.87
CA ALA A 12 7.33 59.57 52.72
C ALA A 12 7.02 58.64 51.53
N LEU A 13 7.78 58.71 50.45
CA LEU A 13 7.81 57.70 49.37
C LEU A 13 8.49 56.43 49.91
N ALA A 14 7.70 55.40 50.15
CA ALA A 14 8.20 54.05 50.30
C ALA A 14 8.50 53.49 48.90
N THR A 15 9.75 53.52 48.48
CA THR A 15 10.26 52.77 47.31
C THR A 15 10.26 51.29 47.67
N GLY A 16 9.19 50.59 47.28
CA GLY A 16 9.19 49.12 47.27
C GLY A 16 10.13 48.64 46.14
N MET A 17 11.33 48.21 46.50
CA MET A 17 12.16 47.38 45.64
C MET A 17 11.42 46.07 45.41
N ILE A 18 10.83 45.89 44.20
CA ILE A 18 10.48 44.59 43.70
C ILE A 18 11.82 43.93 43.34
N VAL A 19 12.33 43.09 44.23
CA VAL A 19 13.37 42.12 43.90
C VAL A 19 12.67 41.08 43.01
N ALA A 20 12.76 41.27 41.71
CA ALA A 20 12.51 40.18 40.78
C ALA A 20 13.60 39.14 41.03
N THR A 21 13.30 38.13 41.81
CA THR A 21 14.10 36.90 41.80
C THR A 21 13.94 36.32 40.40
N ALA A 22 14.95 36.54 39.56
CA ALA A 22 15.16 35.74 38.38
C ALA A 22 15.28 34.29 38.90
N VAL A 23 14.23 33.53 38.75
CA VAL A 23 14.32 32.06 38.79
C VAL A 23 15.15 31.71 37.56
N ASP A 24 16.43 31.48 37.78
CA ASP A 24 17.32 30.88 36.80
C ASP A 24 16.71 29.46 36.56
N SER A 25 15.81 29.35 35.61
CA SER A 25 15.33 28.04 35.18
C SER A 25 16.55 27.41 34.53
N ALA A 26 17.16 26.45 35.21
CA ALA A 26 18.24 25.66 34.64
C ALA A 26 17.78 25.22 33.22
N ALA A 27 18.58 25.58 32.22
CA ALA A 27 18.26 25.26 30.84
C ALA A 27 18.05 23.73 30.75
N GLN A 28 16.92 23.31 30.18
CA GLN A 28 16.59 21.90 30.00
C GLN A 28 17.76 21.16 29.33
N LYS A 29 18.19 20.06 29.95
CA LYS A 29 19.31 19.28 29.42
C LYS A 29 18.87 18.54 28.15
N ARG A 30 19.56 18.77 27.05
CA ARG A 30 19.43 18.05 25.79
C ARG A 30 20.33 16.82 25.78
N VAL A 31 19.94 15.80 25.02
CA VAL A 31 20.75 14.60 24.83
C VAL A 31 21.43 14.66 23.47
N GLU A 32 22.76 14.50 23.48
CA GLU A 32 23.53 14.22 22.28
C GLU A 32 23.47 12.72 22.00
N MET A 33 23.01 12.34 20.80
CA MET A 33 22.93 10.96 20.38
C MET A 33 24.18 10.60 19.57
N GLU A 34 24.78 9.46 19.88
CA GLU A 34 25.80 8.90 18.99
C GLU A 34 25.19 8.66 17.61
N THR A 35 25.84 9.16 16.56
CA THR A 35 25.33 9.15 15.20
C THR A 35 26.47 9.07 14.20
N THR A 36 26.18 8.50 13.03
CA THR A 36 27.01 8.51 11.83
C THR A 36 26.58 9.61 10.85
N ALA A 37 25.72 10.55 11.30
CA ALA A 37 25.33 11.70 10.49
C ALA A 37 26.54 12.60 10.19
N ASP A 38 26.57 13.16 8.99
CA ASP A 38 27.63 14.10 8.56
C ASP A 38 27.52 15.44 9.29
N GLU A 39 26.29 15.81 9.70
CA GLU A 39 25.97 17.08 10.32
C GLU A 39 24.76 16.97 11.24
N VAL A 40 24.74 17.68 12.35
CA VAL A 40 23.58 17.86 13.23
C VAL A 40 23.23 19.31 13.33
N VAL A 41 21.99 19.67 13.00
CA VAL A 41 21.50 21.05 12.98
C VAL A 41 20.28 21.18 13.87
N THR A 42 20.31 22.12 14.82
CA THR A 42 19.10 22.53 15.54
C THR A 42 18.36 23.60 14.73
N LEU A 43 17.12 23.28 14.30
CA LEU A 43 16.25 24.24 13.62
C LEU A 43 15.82 25.35 14.61
N TRP A 44 15.29 24.92 15.74
CA TRP A 44 14.79 25.73 16.85
C TRP A 44 14.51 24.89 18.09
N ASP A 45 14.19 25.57 19.17
CA ASP A 45 13.67 24.98 20.40
C ASP A 45 12.40 25.71 20.87
N ASN A 46 11.88 25.35 22.03
CA ASN A 46 10.66 25.93 22.58
C ASN A 46 10.76 27.46 22.83
N THR A 47 11.97 28.04 22.86
CA THR A 47 12.19 29.48 23.08
C THR A 47 12.28 30.29 21.80
N THR A 48 12.62 29.64 20.69
CA THR A 48 12.87 30.28 19.38
C THR A 48 11.82 29.91 18.32
N ALA A 49 11.10 28.80 18.51
CA ALA A 49 10.03 28.36 17.62
C ALA A 49 8.74 29.17 17.80
N LYS A 50 7.90 29.18 16.78
CA LYS A 50 6.58 29.81 16.81
C LYS A 50 5.62 29.11 17.79
N HIS A 51 5.68 27.78 17.84
CA HIS A 51 4.85 26.96 18.72
C HIS A 51 5.73 26.23 19.73
N SER A 52 5.36 26.26 21.03
CA SER A 52 6.01 25.49 22.08
C SER A 52 5.23 24.23 22.42
N ASN A 53 5.92 23.14 22.74
CA ASN A 53 5.27 21.96 23.32
C ASN A 53 5.24 21.99 24.86
N TYR A 54 5.76 23.05 25.46
CA TYR A 54 5.82 23.27 26.92
C TYR A 54 6.48 22.12 27.71
N GLU A 55 7.35 21.34 27.07
CA GLU A 55 8.12 20.31 27.77
C GLU A 55 9.19 20.98 28.68
N THR A 56 9.25 20.56 29.93
CA THR A 56 10.14 21.08 30.94
C THR A 56 11.09 20.06 31.55
N ASN A 57 10.84 18.76 31.28
CA ASN A 57 11.70 17.69 31.75
C ASN A 57 12.91 17.55 30.84
N ASP A 58 14.04 17.13 31.42
CA ASP A 58 15.25 16.81 30.67
C ASP A 58 14.97 15.74 29.60
N GLU A 59 15.61 15.86 28.44
CA GLU A 59 15.58 14.84 27.42
C GLU A 59 16.24 13.56 27.94
N VAL A 60 15.65 12.40 27.61
CA VAL A 60 16.16 11.09 27.98
C VAL A 60 16.33 10.23 26.76
N PHE A 61 17.52 9.68 26.56
CA PHE A 61 17.80 8.69 25.51
C PHE A 61 18.12 7.33 26.14
N ASP A 62 17.39 6.29 25.73
CA ASP A 62 17.54 4.92 26.23
C ASP A 62 18.36 4.02 25.27
N GLY A 63 19.13 4.61 24.37
CA GLY A 63 19.88 3.93 23.31
C GLY A 63 19.10 3.66 22.04
N LYS A 64 17.77 3.90 22.03
CA LYS A 64 16.89 3.71 20.87
C LYS A 64 15.81 4.78 20.75
N ARG A 65 15.44 5.45 21.84
CA ARG A 65 14.29 6.34 21.91
C ARG A 65 14.63 7.61 22.68
N VAL A 66 14.26 8.75 22.12
CA VAL A 66 14.36 10.05 22.80
C VAL A 66 12.98 10.43 23.33
N LYS A 67 12.92 10.85 24.59
CA LYS A 67 11.71 11.35 25.27
C LYS A 67 11.90 12.78 25.69
N ASN A 68 10.80 13.47 25.99
CA ASN A 68 10.78 14.84 26.50
C ASN A 68 11.50 15.84 25.58
N THR A 69 11.37 15.64 24.26
CA THR A 69 12.03 16.49 23.26
C THR A 69 11.49 17.91 23.28
N SER A 70 12.38 18.90 23.37
CA SER A 70 12.08 20.32 23.43
C SER A 70 12.75 21.14 22.32
N SER A 71 13.50 20.46 21.44
CA SER A 71 14.12 21.03 20.25
C SER A 71 13.85 20.21 19.02
N ALA A 72 13.85 20.85 17.87
CA ALA A 72 13.83 20.23 16.55
C ALA A 72 15.27 20.13 16.02
N ASP A 73 15.82 18.92 16.01
CA ASP A 73 17.18 18.68 15.52
C ASP A 73 17.16 17.77 14.29
N LEU A 74 17.92 18.15 13.26
CA LEU A 74 18.12 17.38 12.03
C LEU A 74 19.47 16.69 12.05
N TYR A 75 19.48 15.38 11.86
CA TYR A 75 20.67 14.56 11.66
C TYR A 75 20.79 14.27 10.18
N ILE A 76 21.74 14.90 9.50
CA ILE A 76 21.86 14.95 8.06
C ILE A 76 22.88 13.91 7.59
N PHE A 77 22.48 13.09 6.63
CA PHE A 77 23.28 12.09 5.93
C PHE A 77 23.32 12.52 4.46
N LYS A 78 24.38 13.22 4.10
CA LYS A 78 24.54 13.81 2.78
C LYS A 78 24.95 12.77 1.75
N ALA A 79 24.22 12.67 0.64
CA ALA A 79 24.62 11.81 -0.48
C ALA A 79 25.99 12.24 -1.04
N PRO A 80 26.91 11.29 -1.33
CA PRO A 80 28.16 11.60 -2.01
C PRO A 80 27.90 12.30 -3.35
N GLU A 81 28.68 13.31 -3.67
CA GLU A 81 28.47 14.15 -4.86
C GLU A 81 28.48 13.34 -6.17
N ASP A 82 29.35 12.32 -6.25
CA ASP A 82 29.49 11.42 -7.40
C ASP A 82 28.33 10.42 -7.57
N LYS A 83 27.45 10.28 -6.55
CA LYS A 83 26.29 9.38 -6.58
C LYS A 83 24.96 10.09 -6.44
N ALA A 84 24.98 11.40 -6.13
CA ALA A 84 23.77 12.14 -5.76
C ALA A 84 22.73 12.12 -6.88
N THR A 85 21.52 11.63 -6.57
CA THR A 85 20.35 11.59 -7.47
C THR A 85 19.58 12.91 -7.48
N GLY A 86 19.95 13.82 -6.57
CA GLY A 86 19.24 15.06 -6.33
C GLY A 86 18.04 14.93 -5.38
N TYR A 87 17.67 13.72 -4.96
CA TYR A 87 16.62 13.54 -3.96
C TYR A 87 17.11 13.90 -2.55
N GLY A 88 16.23 14.60 -1.81
CA GLY A 88 16.38 14.86 -0.37
C GLY A 88 15.15 14.40 0.39
N ILE A 89 15.30 13.64 1.47
CA ILE A 89 14.16 13.09 2.23
C ILE A 89 14.30 13.42 3.72
N VAL A 90 13.29 14.09 4.27
CA VAL A 90 13.12 14.24 5.73
C VAL A 90 12.55 12.94 6.29
N LEU A 91 13.23 12.32 7.23
CA LEU A 91 12.77 11.10 7.91
C LEU A 91 12.14 11.47 9.25
N VAL A 92 10.85 11.16 9.40
CA VAL A 92 10.05 11.41 10.61
C VAL A 92 9.84 10.10 11.37
N PRO A 93 10.60 9.83 12.43
CA PRO A 93 10.51 8.58 13.16
C PRO A 93 9.19 8.40 13.91
N GLY A 94 8.78 7.13 14.09
CA GLY A 94 7.65 6.77 14.94
C GLY A 94 7.96 6.87 16.44
N GLY A 95 7.04 6.33 17.26
CA GLY A 95 7.17 6.28 18.72
C GLY A 95 5.88 6.65 19.45
N SER A 96 4.73 6.52 18.80
CA SER A 96 3.40 6.79 19.37
C SER A 96 3.26 8.20 19.97
N TYR A 97 4.02 9.17 19.47
CA TYR A 97 4.12 10.51 20.05
C TYR A 97 4.56 10.56 21.54
N ARG A 98 5.04 9.42 22.07
CA ARG A 98 5.63 9.31 23.43
C ARG A 98 7.13 9.50 23.42
N ASN A 99 7.73 9.18 22.30
CA ASN A 99 9.17 9.24 22.06
C ASN A 99 9.42 9.37 20.56
N VAL A 100 10.64 9.69 20.20
CA VAL A 100 11.18 9.62 18.84
C VAL A 100 12.06 8.38 18.77
N SER A 101 11.68 7.38 17.96
CA SER A 101 12.47 6.15 17.75
C SER A 101 13.63 6.46 16.81
N PHE A 102 14.85 6.46 17.33
CA PHE A 102 16.03 6.83 16.57
C PHE A 102 16.76 5.61 16.00
N SER A 103 16.97 5.59 14.70
CA SER A 103 17.77 4.59 13.99
C SER A 103 18.38 5.25 12.76
N THR A 104 19.67 5.07 12.54
CA THR A 104 20.40 5.63 11.40
C THR A 104 20.34 4.74 10.15
N TYR A 105 20.00 3.45 10.31
CA TYR A 105 20.06 2.45 9.24
C TYR A 105 19.37 2.91 7.93
N TYR A 106 18.16 3.41 8.02
CA TYR A 106 17.41 3.83 6.82
C TYR A 106 18.04 5.07 6.16
N ALA A 107 18.51 6.02 6.96
CA ALA A 107 19.20 7.20 6.46
C ALA A 107 20.55 6.86 5.80
N GLU A 108 21.32 5.97 6.41
CA GLU A 108 22.59 5.47 5.86
C GLU A 108 22.36 4.77 4.52
N TRP A 109 21.33 3.89 4.46
CA TRP A 109 20.99 3.21 3.23
C TRP A 109 20.58 4.18 2.11
N LEU A 110 19.77 5.20 2.41
CA LEU A 110 19.40 6.25 1.44
C LEU A 110 20.64 6.99 0.94
N ARG A 111 21.51 7.44 1.84
CA ARG A 111 22.77 8.11 1.50
C ARG A 111 23.62 7.26 0.55
N ASP A 112 23.79 5.99 0.87
CA ASP A 112 24.63 5.05 0.10
C ASP A 112 24.06 4.79 -1.30
N ASN A 113 22.74 5.02 -1.48
CA ASN A 113 22.03 4.98 -2.76
C ASN A 113 21.80 6.38 -3.39
N GLY A 114 22.58 7.38 -2.98
CA GLY A 114 22.59 8.69 -3.62
C GLY A 114 21.45 9.64 -3.21
N VAL A 115 20.72 9.33 -2.15
CA VAL A 115 19.63 10.16 -1.62
C VAL A 115 20.07 10.82 -0.31
N THR A 116 20.07 12.14 -0.25
CA THR A 116 20.33 12.86 0.99
C THR A 116 19.17 12.66 1.96
N ALA A 117 19.47 12.21 3.19
CA ALA A 117 18.47 11.95 4.21
C ALA A 117 18.69 12.84 5.45
N ALA A 118 17.61 13.29 6.08
CA ALA A 118 17.66 14.05 7.31
C ALA A 118 16.70 13.46 8.35
N ILE A 119 17.22 12.81 9.39
CA ILE A 119 16.39 12.30 10.49
C ILE A 119 15.98 13.46 11.37
N LEU A 120 14.68 13.64 11.56
CA LEU A 120 14.12 14.67 12.42
C LEU A 120 13.89 14.15 13.84
N LYS A 121 14.60 14.71 14.82
CA LYS A 121 14.18 14.67 16.23
C LYS A 121 13.21 15.82 16.44
N TYR A 122 11.91 15.54 16.38
CA TYR A 122 10.86 16.56 16.54
C TYR A 122 10.42 16.70 18.00
N ARG A 123 9.91 17.88 18.34
CA ARG A 123 9.28 18.13 19.65
C ARG A 123 7.98 17.34 19.75
N LEU A 124 7.89 16.50 20.77
CA LEU A 124 6.70 15.66 21.03
C LEU A 124 5.50 16.55 21.41
N PRO A 125 4.26 16.17 21.03
CA PRO A 125 3.08 17.05 21.17
C PRO A 125 2.60 17.29 22.61
N ASN A 126 3.18 16.65 23.61
CA ASN A 126 2.98 16.86 25.05
C ASN A 126 1.51 17.24 25.45
N TYR A 127 0.54 16.36 25.04
CA TYR A 127 -0.89 16.48 25.36
C TYR A 127 -1.59 17.75 24.83
N GLY A 128 -1.58 17.91 23.52
CA GLY A 128 -2.38 18.93 22.82
C GLY A 128 -1.57 20.03 22.15
N HIS A 129 -0.23 19.90 22.13
CA HIS A 129 0.66 20.84 21.46
C HIS A 129 1.21 20.25 20.15
N SER A 130 0.33 19.65 19.35
CA SER A 130 0.68 18.97 18.10
C SER A 130 1.22 19.92 17.01
N GLU A 131 0.89 21.21 17.10
CA GLU A 131 1.39 22.24 16.22
C GLU A 131 2.92 22.37 16.28
N ALA A 132 3.55 22.10 17.45
CA ALA A 132 5.00 22.09 17.58
C ALA A 132 5.64 20.98 16.75
N SER A 133 5.07 19.75 16.79
CA SER A 133 5.55 18.63 15.97
C SER A 133 5.34 18.90 14.46
N TYR A 134 4.20 19.50 14.09
CA TYR A 134 3.92 19.89 12.72
C TYR A 134 4.91 20.93 12.19
N GLU A 135 5.16 22.01 12.97
CA GLU A 135 6.12 23.06 12.65
C GLU A 135 7.51 22.47 12.41
N ASP A 136 7.95 21.53 13.25
CA ASP A 136 9.25 20.88 13.14
C ASP A 136 9.36 20.09 11.84
N ALA A 137 8.34 19.31 11.48
CA ALA A 137 8.37 18.49 10.28
C ALA A 137 8.27 19.34 8.99
N ALA A 138 7.42 20.36 8.98
CA ALA A 138 7.32 21.32 7.88
C ALA A 138 8.61 22.13 7.71
N GLY A 139 9.18 22.59 8.82
CA GLY A 139 10.45 23.32 8.85
C GLY A 139 11.65 22.49 8.41
N ALA A 140 11.63 21.18 8.66
CA ALA A 140 12.67 20.28 8.16
C ALA A 140 12.64 20.17 6.63
N VAL A 141 11.45 20.09 6.01
CA VAL A 141 11.30 20.14 4.54
C VAL A 141 11.82 21.45 3.99
N LYS A 142 11.44 22.58 4.60
CA LYS A 142 11.95 23.90 4.26
C LYS A 142 13.46 23.96 4.35
N TYR A 143 14.05 23.46 5.44
CA TYR A 143 15.50 23.48 5.65
C TYR A 143 16.26 22.73 4.54
N LEU A 144 15.84 21.53 4.17
CA LEU A 144 16.46 20.78 3.06
C LEU A 144 16.38 21.59 1.77
N ARG A 145 15.26 22.21 1.48
CA ARG A 145 15.04 23.00 0.26
C ARG A 145 15.89 24.28 0.23
N GLU A 146 16.01 24.99 1.35
CA GLU A 146 16.85 26.20 1.48
C GLU A 146 18.35 25.88 1.42
N ASN A 147 18.76 24.66 1.75
CA ASN A 147 20.16 24.21 1.73
C ASN A 147 20.46 23.22 0.59
N ALA A 148 19.60 23.16 -0.44
CA ALA A 148 19.61 22.14 -1.46
C ALA A 148 20.97 21.99 -2.17
N ASP A 149 21.56 23.08 -2.64
CA ASP A 149 22.87 23.06 -3.32
C ASP A 149 23.97 22.46 -2.43
N ARG A 150 24.03 22.87 -1.17
CA ARG A 150 25.03 22.40 -0.20
C ARG A 150 24.85 20.92 0.12
N LEU A 151 23.62 20.44 0.06
CA LEU A 151 23.22 19.07 0.42
C LEU A 151 23.13 18.11 -0.77
N ASN A 152 23.54 18.53 -1.96
CA ASN A 152 23.41 17.76 -3.20
C ASN A 152 21.96 17.37 -3.52
N VAL A 153 21.02 18.28 -3.30
CA VAL A 153 19.57 18.10 -3.48
C VAL A 153 19.04 19.05 -4.56
N ASP A 154 18.14 18.59 -5.41
CA ASP A 154 17.31 19.44 -6.28
C ASP A 154 16.15 20.00 -5.45
N VAL A 155 15.93 21.30 -5.49
CA VAL A 155 14.84 21.99 -4.75
C VAL A 155 13.43 21.44 -5.06
N ARG A 156 13.27 20.75 -6.20
CA ARG A 156 12.03 20.12 -6.66
C ARG A 156 11.91 18.63 -6.32
N LYS A 157 12.90 18.08 -5.60
CA LYS A 157 12.98 16.66 -5.22
C LYS A 157 13.10 16.50 -3.69
N VAL A 158 12.44 17.35 -2.93
CA VAL A 158 12.44 17.30 -1.47
C VAL A 158 11.19 16.58 -0.97
N GLY A 159 11.36 15.36 -0.46
CA GLY A 159 10.30 14.52 0.06
C GLY A 159 10.28 14.42 1.59
N ILE A 160 9.24 13.79 2.09
CA ILE A 160 9.09 13.43 3.50
C ILE A 160 8.77 11.94 3.64
N SER A 161 9.44 11.26 4.55
CA SER A 161 9.15 9.86 4.89
C SER A 161 8.85 9.74 6.37
N GLY A 162 7.82 8.97 6.72
CA GLY A 162 7.50 8.78 8.13
C GLY A 162 6.99 7.38 8.44
N SER A 163 7.33 6.90 9.65
CA SER A 163 6.92 5.58 10.11
C SER A 163 5.97 5.66 11.31
N SER A 164 4.92 4.83 11.37
CA SER A 164 3.99 4.76 12.50
C SER A 164 3.37 6.12 12.83
N ALA A 165 3.58 6.66 14.04
CA ALA A 165 3.17 8.01 14.42
C ALA A 165 3.87 9.09 13.56
N GLY A 166 5.14 8.88 13.18
CA GLY A 166 5.84 9.74 12.23
C GLY A 166 5.23 9.68 10.83
N GLY A 167 4.68 8.54 10.42
CA GLY A 167 3.90 8.40 9.19
C GLY A 167 2.63 9.23 9.20
N HIS A 168 1.95 9.31 10.34
CA HIS A 168 0.82 10.23 10.52
C HIS A 168 1.28 11.70 10.39
N LEU A 169 2.37 12.09 11.05
CA LEU A 169 2.89 13.45 10.99
C LEU A 169 3.34 13.82 9.57
N ALA A 170 4.05 12.92 8.89
CA ALA A 170 4.47 13.11 7.49
C ALA A 170 3.27 13.27 6.55
N ALA A 171 2.22 12.45 6.72
CA ALA A 171 0.97 12.58 5.95
C ALA A 171 0.24 13.90 6.23
N TRP A 172 0.23 14.35 7.50
CA TRP A 172 -0.37 15.63 7.87
C TRP A 172 0.34 16.79 7.18
N VAL A 173 1.68 16.85 7.25
CA VAL A 173 2.47 17.86 6.54
C VAL A 173 2.24 17.78 5.02
N SER A 174 2.24 16.57 4.44
CA SER A 174 2.02 16.37 3.01
C SER A 174 0.67 16.90 2.53
N ALA A 175 -0.38 16.72 3.34
CA ALA A 175 -1.73 17.15 2.97
C ALA A 175 -1.99 18.65 3.18
N THR A 176 -1.26 19.33 4.10
CA THR A 176 -1.66 20.67 4.55
C THR A 176 -0.59 21.74 4.41
N ALA A 177 0.70 21.38 4.32
CA ALA A 177 1.78 22.35 4.15
C ALA A 177 1.70 23.05 2.78
N LYS A 178 2.22 24.28 2.72
CA LYS A 178 2.15 25.12 1.53
C LYS A 178 3.53 25.73 1.19
N GLY A 179 3.68 26.08 -0.08
CA GLY A 179 4.89 26.76 -0.55
C GLY A 179 6.15 25.94 -0.31
N ILE A 180 7.17 26.55 0.26
CA ILE A 180 8.50 25.97 0.48
C ILE A 180 8.50 24.83 1.53
N GLU A 181 7.49 24.75 2.38
CA GLU A 181 7.33 23.72 3.41
C GLU A 181 6.60 22.47 2.88
N ARG A 182 5.97 22.53 1.70
CA ARG A 182 5.26 21.42 1.10
C ARG A 182 6.26 20.44 0.49
N PRO A 183 6.25 19.15 0.85
CA PRO A 183 7.09 18.15 0.21
C PRO A 183 6.65 17.90 -1.25
N ASP A 184 7.58 17.47 -2.11
CA ASP A 184 7.30 17.13 -3.50
C ASP A 184 6.79 15.70 -3.66
N PHE A 185 7.06 14.82 -2.68
CA PHE A 185 6.53 13.46 -2.58
C PHE A 185 6.53 12.99 -1.11
N ALA A 186 5.78 11.91 -0.83
CA ALA A 186 5.73 11.29 0.49
C ALA A 186 5.97 9.78 0.45
N VAL A 187 6.66 9.25 1.48
CA VAL A 187 6.84 7.81 1.71
C VAL A 187 6.35 7.46 3.10
N LEU A 188 5.23 6.75 3.19
CA LEU A 188 4.52 6.51 4.45
C LEU A 188 4.61 5.02 4.83
N ILE A 189 5.28 4.74 5.95
CA ILE A 189 5.61 3.38 6.37
C ILE A 189 4.74 3.01 7.57
N TYR A 190 3.82 2.06 7.39
CA TYR A 190 2.83 1.61 8.40
C TYR A 190 2.25 2.76 9.24
N GLY A 191 1.84 3.84 8.58
CA GLY A 191 1.40 5.07 9.23
C GLY A 191 0.00 4.97 9.86
N ALA A 192 -0.17 5.61 11.03
CA ALA A 192 -1.42 5.62 11.78
C ALA A 192 -2.36 6.75 11.29
N MET A 193 -2.93 6.63 10.09
CA MET A 193 -3.61 7.69 9.34
C MET A 193 -5.00 8.04 9.87
N VAL A 194 -5.72 7.08 10.48
CA VAL A 194 -7.11 7.24 10.93
C VAL A 194 -7.17 7.09 12.44
N ARG A 195 -7.31 8.21 13.16
CA ARG A 195 -7.33 8.26 14.62
C ARG A 195 -8.71 7.98 15.21
N SER A 196 -9.75 8.50 14.60
CA SER A 196 -11.12 8.44 15.11
C SER A 196 -11.67 7.02 15.18
N ILE A 197 -11.28 6.13 14.28
CA ILE A 197 -11.80 4.75 14.22
C ILE A 197 -10.95 3.79 15.05
N TYR A 198 -9.61 3.88 14.92
CA TYR A 198 -8.73 2.84 15.46
C TYR A 198 -8.07 3.20 16.79
N TRP A 199 -7.85 4.50 17.06
CA TRP A 199 -7.05 4.94 18.21
C TRP A 199 -7.64 6.11 18.98
N ALA A 200 -8.96 6.38 18.87
CA ALA A 200 -9.61 7.54 19.45
C ALA A 200 -9.24 7.77 20.94
N GLY A 201 -9.31 6.73 21.76
CA GLY A 201 -8.99 6.77 23.18
C GLY A 201 -7.52 6.48 23.53
N SER A 202 -6.64 6.26 22.57
CA SER A 202 -5.24 5.88 22.84
C SER A 202 -4.43 7.03 23.45
N ASP A 203 -3.38 6.69 24.22
CA ASP A 203 -2.44 7.69 24.75
C ASP A 203 -1.76 8.50 23.61
N ALA A 204 -1.47 7.87 22.49
CA ALA A 204 -0.93 8.56 21.31
C ALA A 204 -1.87 9.66 20.79
N THR A 205 -3.17 9.40 20.79
CA THR A 205 -4.18 10.40 20.39
C THR A 205 -4.33 11.47 21.47
N GLN A 206 -4.33 11.10 22.76
CA GLN A 206 -4.35 12.08 23.87
C GLN A 206 -3.17 13.05 23.81
N ARG A 207 -1.99 12.56 23.43
CA ARG A 207 -0.81 13.43 23.25
C ARG A 207 -1.01 14.45 22.14
N LEU A 208 -1.68 14.07 21.05
CA LEU A 208 -1.97 15.00 19.94
C LEU A 208 -3.03 16.05 20.32
N VAL A 209 -4.17 15.62 20.88
CA VAL A 209 -5.36 16.47 21.02
C VAL A 209 -5.61 17.00 22.45
N GLY A 210 -4.78 16.58 23.40
CA GLY A 210 -4.96 16.88 24.83
C GLY A 210 -5.68 15.77 25.59
N LYS A 211 -5.69 15.85 26.92
CA LYS A 211 -6.36 14.87 27.80
C LYS A 211 -7.87 14.99 27.75
N ASP A 212 -8.39 16.16 27.43
CA ASP A 212 -9.82 16.42 27.21
C ASP A 212 -10.20 16.03 25.78
N ILE A 213 -10.38 14.71 25.58
CA ILE A 213 -10.69 14.11 24.28
C ILE A 213 -12.17 14.31 23.96
N ASN A 214 -12.44 14.71 22.71
CA ASN A 214 -13.78 14.64 22.12
C ASN A 214 -13.67 14.25 20.63
N ASP A 215 -14.78 13.77 20.07
CA ASP A 215 -14.84 13.24 18.71
C ASP A 215 -14.39 14.26 17.67
N THR A 216 -14.70 15.54 17.85
CA THR A 216 -14.30 16.61 16.92
C THR A 216 -12.78 16.77 16.88
N LYS A 217 -12.11 16.83 18.03
CA LYS A 217 -10.66 16.95 18.13
C LYS A 217 -9.97 15.73 17.54
N VAL A 218 -10.47 14.53 17.84
CA VAL A 218 -9.90 13.27 17.34
C VAL A 218 -10.06 13.16 15.84
N LYS A 219 -11.26 13.46 15.31
CA LYS A 219 -11.53 13.43 13.87
C LYS A 219 -10.72 14.47 13.10
N ALA A 220 -10.41 15.60 13.71
CA ALA A 220 -9.52 16.62 13.13
C ALA A 220 -8.07 16.11 12.93
N MET A 221 -7.70 14.98 13.54
CA MET A 221 -6.41 14.32 13.34
C MET A 221 -6.46 13.14 12.35
N ASP A 222 -7.59 12.91 11.70
CA ASP A 222 -7.69 11.93 10.61
C ASP A 222 -7.15 12.54 9.32
N VAL A 223 -5.94 12.16 8.95
CA VAL A 223 -5.28 12.73 7.76
C VAL A 223 -5.96 12.36 6.44
N THR A 224 -6.81 11.34 6.44
CA THR A 224 -7.66 10.99 5.28
C THR A 224 -8.61 12.14 4.90
N GLY A 225 -9.08 12.90 5.86
CA GLY A 225 -9.94 14.07 5.63
C GLY A 225 -9.19 15.34 5.26
N MET A 226 -7.86 15.32 5.29
CA MET A 226 -7.01 16.47 4.93
C MET A 226 -6.48 16.40 3.49
N VAL A 227 -6.63 15.24 2.83
CA VAL A 227 -6.16 15.04 1.45
C VAL A 227 -6.90 15.96 0.49
N THR A 228 -6.15 16.54 -0.43
CA THR A 228 -6.66 17.38 -1.53
C THR A 228 -5.92 17.03 -2.83
N GLU A 229 -6.34 17.59 -3.95
CA GLU A 229 -5.65 17.49 -5.24
C GLU A 229 -4.21 18.04 -5.22
N ASN A 230 -3.86 18.83 -4.19
CA ASN A 230 -2.52 19.36 -3.98
C ASN A 230 -1.66 18.47 -3.08
N THR A 231 -2.17 17.38 -2.52
CA THR A 231 -1.37 16.40 -1.78
C THR A 231 -0.36 15.77 -2.74
N PRO A 232 0.93 15.65 -2.36
CA PRO A 232 1.96 15.16 -3.28
C PRO A 232 1.81 13.66 -3.56
N PRO A 233 2.41 13.16 -4.67
CA PRO A 233 2.52 11.73 -4.95
C PRO A 233 3.00 10.96 -3.73
N THR A 234 2.36 9.81 -3.44
CA THR A 234 2.56 9.12 -2.16
C THR A 234 2.80 7.62 -2.34
N LEU A 235 3.88 7.12 -1.76
CA LEU A 235 4.17 5.69 -1.65
C LEU A 235 3.87 5.19 -0.24
N LEU A 236 3.15 4.06 -0.13
CA LEU A 236 2.80 3.45 1.16
C LEU A 236 3.40 2.06 1.30
N PHE A 237 4.00 1.80 2.46
CA PHE A 237 4.55 0.49 2.83
C PHE A 237 3.96 -0.01 4.14
N LEU A 238 3.54 -1.27 4.19
CA LEU A 238 3.01 -1.89 5.42
C LEU A 238 3.09 -3.41 5.38
N SER A 239 2.82 -4.06 6.51
CA SER A 239 2.68 -5.51 6.63
C SER A 239 1.23 -5.91 6.87
N ASP A 240 0.79 -7.03 6.29
CA ASP A 240 -0.57 -7.56 6.45
C ASP A 240 -0.87 -7.99 7.90
N ASP A 241 0.14 -8.44 8.62
CA ASP A 241 0.08 -8.96 9.98
C ASP A 241 0.39 -7.91 11.07
N ASP A 242 0.35 -6.59 10.75
CA ASP A 242 0.61 -5.53 11.73
C ASP A 242 -0.51 -5.43 12.78
N PRO A 243 -0.25 -5.80 14.06
CA PRO A 243 -1.25 -5.73 15.12
C PRO A 243 -1.32 -4.36 15.78
N THR A 244 -0.37 -3.47 15.50
CA THR A 244 -0.25 -2.15 16.15
C THR A 244 -0.93 -1.07 15.32
N VAL A 245 -0.66 -1.05 14.02
CA VAL A 245 -1.32 -0.15 13.05
C VAL A 245 -1.98 -1.01 11.98
N LEU A 246 -3.28 -1.17 12.10
CA LEU A 246 -4.05 -2.01 11.20
C LEU A 246 -3.86 -1.58 9.73
N PRO A 247 -3.65 -2.51 8.81
CA PRO A 247 -3.48 -2.24 7.37
C PRO A 247 -4.58 -1.34 6.77
N MET A 248 -5.80 -1.44 7.29
CA MET A 248 -6.93 -0.61 6.87
C MET A 248 -6.68 0.90 7.05
N SER A 249 -5.80 1.31 7.97
CA SER A 249 -5.40 2.71 8.12
C SER A 249 -4.75 3.25 6.84
N SER A 250 -3.83 2.50 6.25
CA SER A 250 -3.15 2.86 5.01
C SER A 250 -4.05 2.72 3.78
N THR A 251 -4.90 1.67 3.71
CA THR A 251 -5.83 1.52 2.58
C THR A 251 -6.89 2.60 2.54
N MET A 252 -7.34 3.10 3.70
CA MET A 252 -8.25 4.25 3.76
C MET A 252 -7.56 5.55 3.29
N TYR A 253 -6.30 5.74 3.65
CA TYR A 253 -5.53 6.90 3.19
C TYR A 253 -5.27 6.83 1.68
N TYR A 254 -4.86 5.65 1.16
CA TYR A 254 -4.73 5.43 -0.28
C TYR A 254 -6.02 5.74 -1.03
N ARG A 255 -7.17 5.27 -0.51
CA ARG A 255 -8.48 5.61 -1.08
C ARG A 255 -8.74 7.12 -1.12
N ALA A 256 -8.39 7.84 -0.05
CA ALA A 256 -8.53 9.31 -0.03
C ALA A 256 -7.64 9.97 -1.08
N LEU A 257 -6.40 9.52 -1.27
CA LEU A 257 -5.53 9.99 -2.35
C LEU A 257 -6.19 9.80 -3.73
N LYS A 258 -6.72 8.61 -4.01
CA LYS A 258 -7.39 8.32 -5.30
C LYS A 258 -8.65 9.15 -5.52
N GLN A 259 -9.43 9.42 -4.49
CA GLN A 259 -10.62 10.29 -4.57
C GLN A 259 -10.28 11.73 -4.95
N HIS A 260 -9.05 12.17 -4.71
CA HIS A 260 -8.55 13.49 -5.08
C HIS A 260 -7.61 13.47 -6.31
N GLY A 261 -7.53 12.34 -7.03
CA GLY A 261 -6.71 12.22 -8.23
C GLY A 261 -5.19 12.22 -7.97
N VAL A 262 -4.77 11.98 -6.72
CA VAL A 262 -3.35 11.93 -6.36
C VAL A 262 -2.74 10.61 -6.80
N GLU A 263 -1.57 10.66 -7.42
CA GLU A 263 -0.78 9.47 -7.76
C GLU A 263 -0.30 8.76 -6.49
N ALA A 264 -0.46 7.46 -6.45
CA ALA A 264 -0.04 6.69 -5.30
C ALA A 264 0.39 5.27 -5.69
N ALA A 265 1.27 4.67 -4.87
CA ALA A 265 1.58 3.25 -4.92
C ALA A 265 1.49 2.68 -3.50
N MET A 266 1.25 1.38 -3.38
CA MET A 266 1.13 0.75 -2.07
C MET A 266 1.59 -0.70 -2.10
N HIS A 267 2.47 -1.07 -1.17
CA HIS A 267 2.98 -2.42 -1.03
C HIS A 267 2.65 -2.96 0.37
N ILE A 268 1.83 -4.01 0.41
CA ILE A 268 1.44 -4.72 1.63
C ILE A 268 2.14 -6.06 1.64
N TYR A 269 3.19 -6.20 2.44
CA TYR A 269 3.96 -7.42 2.57
C TYR A 269 3.25 -8.46 3.45
N PRO A 270 3.45 -9.76 3.22
CA PRO A 270 2.71 -10.82 3.92
C PRO A 270 2.94 -10.86 5.43
N SER A 271 4.10 -10.38 5.91
CA SER A 271 4.47 -10.42 7.32
C SER A 271 5.55 -9.41 7.67
N GLY A 272 5.71 -9.15 8.96
CA GLY A 272 6.71 -8.24 9.51
C GLY A 272 6.20 -7.53 10.76
N GLY A 273 4.90 -7.56 10.98
CA GLY A 273 4.27 -6.85 12.07
C GLY A 273 4.55 -5.36 11.96
N HIS A 274 4.89 -4.73 13.09
CA HIS A 274 5.15 -3.30 13.20
C HIS A 274 6.61 -2.97 13.46
N GLY A 275 7.11 -1.83 12.94
CA GLY A 275 8.42 -1.29 13.32
C GLY A 275 9.61 -1.95 12.64
N TRP A 276 9.46 -2.39 11.40
CA TRP A 276 10.53 -3.05 10.65
C TRP A 276 11.42 -2.12 9.81
N SER A 277 11.02 -0.88 9.55
CA SER A 277 11.77 0.06 8.70
C SER A 277 13.20 0.38 9.20
N GLY A 278 13.48 0.17 10.49
CA GLY A 278 14.81 0.29 11.07
C GLY A 278 15.53 -1.06 11.27
N LYS A 279 15.07 -2.16 10.65
CA LYS A 279 15.60 -3.52 10.87
C LYS A 279 16.24 -4.05 9.60
N LYS A 280 17.56 -4.21 9.62
CA LYS A 280 18.33 -4.76 8.52
C LYS A 280 18.00 -6.24 8.24
N GLU A 281 17.60 -7.00 9.26
CA GLU A 281 17.32 -8.44 9.19
C GLU A 281 15.87 -8.76 8.79
N TRP A 282 15.06 -7.77 8.46
CA TRP A 282 13.69 -8.04 8.02
C TRP A 282 13.67 -8.76 6.67
N LYS A 283 12.85 -9.80 6.56
CA LYS A 283 12.81 -10.68 5.37
C LYS A 283 12.62 -9.92 4.05
N TYR A 284 11.85 -8.83 4.06
CA TYR A 284 11.52 -8.07 2.85
C TYR A 284 12.33 -6.76 2.74
N VAL A 285 13.45 -6.64 3.45
CA VAL A 285 14.25 -5.40 3.46
C VAL A 285 14.71 -5.01 2.05
N ASP A 286 15.22 -5.96 1.27
CA ASP A 286 15.69 -5.69 -0.09
C ASP A 286 14.52 -5.36 -1.04
N ALA A 287 13.36 -6.00 -0.84
CA ALA A 287 12.18 -5.74 -1.67
C ALA A 287 11.64 -4.32 -1.48
N TRP A 288 11.39 -3.90 -0.21
CA TRP A 288 10.85 -2.55 0.01
C TRP A 288 11.86 -1.44 -0.33
N HIS A 289 13.15 -1.70 -0.18
CA HIS A 289 14.21 -0.81 -0.63
C HIS A 289 14.18 -0.64 -2.15
N GLN A 290 14.07 -1.74 -2.90
CA GLN A 290 13.97 -1.67 -4.35
C GLN A 290 12.67 -1.00 -4.80
N ASP A 291 11.53 -1.32 -4.18
CA ASP A 291 10.24 -0.67 -4.46
C ASP A 291 10.30 0.85 -4.23
N LEU A 292 11.08 1.31 -3.23
CA LEU A 292 11.31 2.75 -3.00
C LEU A 292 12.16 3.38 -4.11
N LEU A 293 13.28 2.75 -4.51
CA LEU A 293 14.11 3.28 -5.60
C LEU A 293 13.31 3.33 -6.90
N ASP A 294 12.58 2.28 -7.21
CA ASP A 294 11.71 2.22 -8.39
C ASP A 294 10.63 3.32 -8.39
N TRP A 295 10.12 3.66 -7.19
CA TRP A 295 9.18 4.78 -7.04
C TRP A 295 9.85 6.13 -7.30
N LEU A 296 11.07 6.35 -6.81
CA LEU A 296 11.82 7.57 -7.07
C LEU A 296 12.14 7.72 -8.57
N ASP A 297 12.53 6.64 -9.23
CA ASP A 297 12.73 6.61 -10.69
C ASP A 297 11.44 6.88 -11.46
N PHE A 298 10.32 6.31 -10.99
CA PHE A 298 9.00 6.58 -11.58
C PHE A 298 8.65 8.07 -11.54
N LEU A 299 8.95 8.78 -10.45
CA LEU A 299 8.64 10.22 -10.33
C LEU A 299 9.35 11.07 -11.39
N GLU A 300 10.46 10.59 -11.98
CA GLU A 300 11.22 11.27 -13.02
C GLU A 300 10.93 10.75 -14.43
N SER A 301 10.34 9.56 -14.55
CA SER A 301 10.14 8.90 -15.83
C SER A 301 9.06 9.56 -16.70
N ASP A 302 9.16 9.33 -18.02
CA ASP A 302 8.01 9.47 -18.91
C ASP A 302 6.98 8.40 -18.52
N ARG A 303 5.87 8.85 -17.94
CA ARG A 303 4.81 8.01 -17.36
C ARG A 303 3.95 7.28 -18.39
N SER A 304 4.47 7.09 -19.59
CA SER A 304 3.80 6.31 -20.64
C SER A 304 3.93 4.81 -20.35
N ASN A 305 2.78 4.12 -20.43
CA ASN A 305 2.77 2.66 -20.28
C ASN A 305 3.54 1.96 -21.39
N PRO A 306 4.27 0.87 -21.09
CA PRO A 306 5.01 0.10 -22.09
C PRO A 306 4.09 -0.37 -23.22
N LYS A 307 4.51 -0.16 -24.47
CA LYS A 307 3.75 -0.59 -25.64
C LYS A 307 4.14 -2.00 -26.05
N ALA A 308 3.14 -2.80 -26.39
CA ALA A 308 3.38 -4.11 -27.00
C ALA A 308 4.23 -3.96 -28.27
N PRO A 309 5.15 -4.90 -28.53
CA PRO A 309 5.85 -4.96 -29.81
C PRO A 309 4.89 -5.00 -30.99
N ALA A 310 5.21 -4.25 -32.05
CA ALA A 310 4.37 -4.20 -33.25
C ALA A 310 4.37 -5.56 -33.97
N GLY A 311 3.22 -5.95 -34.53
CA GLY A 311 3.04 -7.15 -35.36
C GLY A 311 2.03 -8.13 -34.80
N LYS A 312 1.53 -9.02 -35.68
CA LYS A 312 0.66 -10.12 -35.28
C LYS A 312 1.49 -11.20 -34.58
N ARG A 313 1.06 -11.61 -33.40
CA ARG A 313 1.67 -12.72 -32.65
C ARG A 313 0.94 -14.02 -32.97
N GLU A 314 1.72 -15.08 -33.14
CA GLU A 314 1.16 -16.43 -33.23
C GLU A 314 0.83 -16.93 -31.83
N LEU A 315 -0.39 -17.47 -31.64
CA LEU A 315 -0.79 -18.10 -30.39
C LEU A 315 -0.14 -19.48 -30.30
N VAL A 316 0.81 -19.63 -29.38
CA VAL A 316 1.48 -20.91 -29.13
C VAL A 316 1.07 -21.47 -27.78
N CYS A 317 0.43 -22.64 -27.78
CA CYS A 317 0.16 -23.40 -26.57
C CYS A 317 1.22 -24.49 -26.40
N ARG A 318 2.00 -24.44 -25.29
CA ARG A 318 3.03 -25.43 -24.91
C ARG A 318 2.59 -26.30 -23.74
N ALA A 319 1.29 -26.53 -23.62
CA ALA A 319 0.74 -27.43 -22.62
C ALA A 319 1.22 -28.88 -22.87
N ASP A 320 1.50 -29.60 -21.79
CA ASP A 320 1.86 -31.03 -21.86
C ASP A 320 0.65 -31.89 -22.27
N GLU A 321 -0.56 -31.43 -21.92
CA GLU A 321 -1.83 -32.09 -22.25
C GLU A 321 -2.90 -31.03 -22.54
N SER A 322 -3.80 -31.28 -23.48
CA SER A 322 -5.03 -30.53 -23.72
C SER A 322 -6.23 -31.47 -23.66
N ILE A 323 -7.23 -31.14 -22.83
CA ILE A 323 -8.34 -32.05 -22.50
C ILE A 323 -9.65 -31.30 -22.70
N ARG A 324 -10.48 -31.76 -23.62
CA ARG A 324 -11.85 -31.30 -23.71
C ARG A 324 -12.67 -31.96 -22.60
N VAL A 325 -13.34 -31.14 -21.79
CA VAL A 325 -14.06 -31.59 -20.57
C VAL A 325 -15.53 -31.86 -20.89
N TRP A 326 -16.21 -30.84 -21.39
CA TRP A 326 -17.62 -30.87 -21.79
C TRP A 326 -17.94 -29.70 -22.73
N ASP A 327 -19.11 -29.72 -23.27
CA ASP A 327 -19.77 -28.64 -24.01
C ASP A 327 -21.15 -28.33 -23.41
N ASN A 328 -21.88 -27.40 -24.03
CA ASN A 328 -23.22 -27.03 -23.59
C ASN A 328 -24.25 -28.20 -23.57
N SER A 329 -24.00 -29.27 -24.32
CA SER A 329 -24.91 -30.45 -24.37
C SER A 329 -24.65 -31.46 -23.25
N SER A 330 -23.44 -31.44 -22.67
CA SER A 330 -22.97 -32.42 -21.68
C SER A 330 -22.69 -31.82 -20.29
N ALA A 331 -22.60 -30.50 -20.20
CA ALA A 331 -22.39 -29.79 -18.94
C ALA A 331 -23.71 -29.62 -18.15
N PRO A 332 -23.64 -29.38 -16.82
CA PRO A 332 -24.83 -29.15 -15.99
C PRO A 332 -25.69 -27.96 -16.44
N HIS A 333 -25.07 -26.85 -16.87
CA HIS A 333 -25.75 -25.67 -17.42
C HIS A 333 -25.18 -25.31 -18.79
N SER A 334 -26.01 -24.73 -19.66
CA SER A 334 -25.63 -24.20 -20.97
C SER A 334 -25.53 -22.68 -20.91
N ASN A 335 -24.63 -22.08 -21.67
CA ASN A 335 -24.61 -20.64 -21.91
C ASN A 335 -25.42 -20.22 -23.13
N GLU A 336 -26.11 -21.15 -23.77
CA GLU A 336 -26.95 -20.94 -24.96
C GLU A 336 -26.22 -20.30 -26.15
N GLU A 337 -24.87 -20.40 -26.19
CA GLU A 337 -24.07 -19.89 -27.30
C GLU A 337 -24.34 -20.73 -28.56
N THR A 338 -24.71 -20.06 -29.63
CA THR A 338 -25.01 -20.66 -30.93
C THR A 338 -24.02 -20.24 -32.02
N GLU A 339 -23.28 -19.17 -31.79
CA GLU A 339 -22.27 -18.69 -32.72
C GLU A 339 -21.03 -19.60 -32.66
N LYS A 340 -20.38 -19.75 -33.83
CA LYS A 340 -19.15 -20.54 -33.89
C LYS A 340 -18.02 -19.91 -33.08
N GLU A 341 -17.35 -20.74 -32.27
CA GLU A 341 -16.12 -20.35 -31.59
C GLU A 341 -15.02 -19.98 -32.62
N TYR A 342 -14.27 -18.91 -32.30
CA TYR A 342 -13.11 -18.47 -33.07
C TYR A 342 -12.06 -17.78 -32.19
N ILE A 343 -10.84 -17.65 -32.70
CA ILE A 343 -9.77 -16.87 -32.09
C ILE A 343 -9.62 -15.58 -32.88
N ASP A 344 -9.72 -14.45 -32.20
CA ASP A 344 -9.58 -13.14 -32.84
C ASP A 344 -8.08 -12.75 -33.07
N GLU A 345 -7.87 -11.62 -33.72
CA GLU A 345 -6.54 -11.09 -34.04
C GLU A 345 -5.64 -10.77 -32.83
N LYS A 346 -6.23 -10.69 -31.63
CA LYS A 346 -5.58 -10.46 -30.35
C LYS A 346 -5.34 -11.74 -29.55
N ASN A 347 -5.50 -12.90 -30.17
CA ASN A 347 -5.40 -14.23 -29.53
C ASN A 347 -6.42 -14.46 -28.40
N VAL A 348 -7.63 -13.93 -28.57
CA VAL A 348 -8.75 -14.11 -27.62
C VAL A 348 -9.74 -15.10 -28.19
N TYR A 349 -10.09 -16.13 -27.42
CA TYR A 349 -11.22 -17.01 -27.76
C TYR A 349 -12.53 -16.29 -27.58
N ARG A 350 -13.40 -16.37 -28.59
CA ARG A 350 -14.75 -15.77 -28.63
C ARG A 350 -15.79 -16.86 -28.79
N ASN A 351 -17.00 -16.61 -28.28
CA ASN A 351 -18.15 -17.50 -28.38
C ASN A 351 -17.86 -18.92 -27.85
N THR A 352 -17.13 -18.99 -26.70
CA THR A 352 -16.76 -20.29 -26.13
C THR A 352 -18.00 -21.02 -25.60
N SER A 353 -18.24 -22.22 -26.10
CA SER A 353 -19.37 -23.09 -25.76
C SER A 353 -18.93 -24.48 -25.27
N ASP A 354 -17.63 -24.70 -25.18
CA ASP A 354 -17.02 -25.89 -24.58
C ASP A 354 -15.88 -25.51 -23.64
N THR A 355 -15.56 -26.42 -22.73
CA THR A 355 -14.52 -26.24 -21.71
C THR A 355 -13.34 -27.12 -22.02
N GLU A 356 -12.15 -26.50 -22.07
CA GLU A 356 -10.89 -27.20 -22.25
C GLU A 356 -9.90 -26.86 -21.13
N PHE A 357 -9.15 -27.89 -20.70
CA PHE A 357 -8.04 -27.75 -19.77
C PHE A 357 -6.73 -27.95 -20.51
N HIS A 358 -5.82 -26.96 -20.38
CA HIS A 358 -4.46 -27.07 -20.89
C HIS A 358 -3.51 -27.20 -19.69
N VAL A 359 -2.91 -28.39 -19.55
CA VAL A 359 -2.10 -28.77 -18.39
C VAL A 359 -0.63 -28.48 -18.64
N PHE A 360 -0.01 -27.71 -17.78
CA PHE A 360 1.42 -27.41 -17.72
C PHE A 360 1.99 -28.07 -16.47
N LYS A 361 2.49 -29.28 -16.59
CA LYS A 361 2.96 -30.07 -15.47
C LYS A 361 4.34 -29.61 -15.03
N ALA A 362 4.52 -29.38 -13.72
CA ALA A 362 5.84 -29.09 -13.14
C ALA A 362 6.81 -30.25 -13.36
N ASP A 363 8.08 -29.93 -13.55
CA ASP A 363 9.14 -30.93 -13.60
C ASP A 363 9.21 -31.67 -12.26
N PRO A 364 9.19 -33.02 -12.25
CA PRO A 364 9.25 -33.80 -11.01
C PRO A 364 10.43 -33.47 -10.09
N GLU A 365 11.57 -33.01 -10.65
CA GLU A 365 12.76 -32.66 -9.88
C GLU A 365 12.60 -31.33 -9.10
N THR A 366 11.76 -30.42 -9.59
CA THR A 366 11.54 -29.08 -9.01
C THR A 366 10.14 -28.90 -8.44
N ALA A 367 9.26 -29.89 -8.59
CA ALA A 367 7.85 -29.79 -8.21
C ALA A 367 7.67 -29.46 -6.72
N THR A 368 6.91 -28.40 -6.45
CA THR A 368 6.60 -27.95 -5.08
C THR A 368 5.46 -28.72 -4.44
N GLY A 369 4.72 -29.51 -5.19
CA GLY A 369 3.46 -30.15 -4.81
C GLY A 369 2.25 -29.21 -4.92
N GLN A 370 2.43 -27.96 -5.35
CA GLN A 370 1.32 -27.03 -5.56
C GLN A 370 0.78 -27.10 -6.98
N ALA A 371 -0.52 -26.78 -7.13
CA ALA A 371 -1.10 -26.52 -8.43
C ALA A 371 -1.96 -25.25 -8.43
N VAL A 372 -2.07 -24.63 -9.61
CA VAL A 372 -2.86 -23.43 -9.82
C VAL A 372 -3.75 -23.62 -11.04
N VAL A 373 -5.06 -23.44 -10.88
CA VAL A 373 -6.01 -23.29 -11.98
C VAL A 373 -5.94 -21.85 -12.46
N VAL A 374 -5.49 -21.65 -13.70
CA VAL A 374 -5.28 -20.33 -14.30
C VAL A 374 -6.49 -19.95 -15.13
N ILE A 375 -7.05 -18.78 -14.82
CA ILE A 375 -8.33 -18.28 -15.32
C ILE A 375 -8.06 -16.98 -16.08
N PRO A 376 -7.92 -17.01 -17.40
CA PRO A 376 -7.66 -15.80 -18.20
C PRO A 376 -8.84 -14.84 -18.17
N GLY A 377 -8.58 -13.53 -18.26
CA GLY A 377 -9.59 -12.49 -18.39
C GLY A 377 -10.16 -12.35 -19.80
N GLY A 378 -10.68 -11.17 -20.08
CA GLY A 378 -11.32 -10.83 -21.37
C GLY A 378 -12.71 -10.24 -21.22
N GLY A 379 -13.03 -9.65 -20.07
CA GLY A 379 -14.28 -8.94 -19.78
C GLY A 379 -15.53 -9.84 -19.81
N TYR A 380 -15.39 -11.16 -19.69
CA TYR A 380 -16.42 -12.16 -19.96
C TYR A 380 -16.97 -12.13 -21.40
N ARG A 381 -16.33 -11.38 -22.32
CA ARG A 381 -16.61 -11.37 -23.76
C ARG A 381 -15.70 -12.30 -24.53
N GLY A 382 -14.68 -12.84 -23.89
CA GLY A 382 -13.71 -13.74 -24.46
C GLY A 382 -12.78 -14.27 -23.39
N VAL A 383 -11.88 -15.21 -23.79
CA VAL A 383 -10.87 -15.81 -22.93
C VAL A 383 -9.49 -15.48 -23.50
N TYR A 384 -8.74 -14.62 -22.80
CA TYR A 384 -7.44 -14.08 -23.23
C TYR A 384 -6.30 -15.03 -22.83
N VAL A 385 -6.13 -16.10 -23.56
CA VAL A 385 -5.24 -17.22 -23.18
C VAL A 385 -3.76 -16.97 -23.36
N GLU A 386 -3.33 -16.00 -24.19
CA GLU A 386 -1.92 -15.82 -24.54
C GLU A 386 -1.07 -15.49 -23.29
N PHE A 387 -1.28 -14.33 -22.67
CA PHE A 387 -0.47 -13.91 -21.52
C PHE A 387 -1.08 -14.31 -20.20
N GLU A 388 -2.35 -13.99 -19.98
CA GLU A 388 -3.02 -14.30 -18.72
C GLU A 388 -3.26 -15.82 -18.54
N GLY A 389 -3.18 -16.60 -19.60
CA GLY A 389 -3.28 -18.05 -19.60
C GLY A 389 -1.91 -18.73 -19.72
N TYR A 390 -1.45 -18.96 -20.97
CA TYR A 390 -0.30 -19.82 -21.27
C TYR A 390 1.00 -19.28 -20.72
N ALA A 391 1.32 -17.98 -20.90
CA ALA A 391 2.55 -17.41 -20.38
C ALA A 391 2.60 -17.39 -18.85
N THR A 392 1.45 -17.14 -18.19
CA THR A 392 1.32 -17.28 -16.74
C THR A 392 1.55 -18.71 -16.28
N ALA A 393 1.00 -19.71 -17.01
CA ALA A 393 1.20 -21.12 -16.70
C ALA A 393 2.64 -21.58 -16.92
N GLU A 394 3.32 -21.11 -17.99
CA GLU A 394 4.74 -21.36 -18.22
C GLU A 394 5.61 -20.82 -17.07
N TYR A 395 5.31 -19.60 -16.60
CA TYR A 395 6.00 -19.06 -15.43
C TYR A 395 5.80 -19.92 -14.19
N LEU A 396 4.54 -20.30 -13.86
CA LEU A 396 4.24 -21.15 -12.71
C LEU A 396 4.97 -22.51 -12.83
N LYS A 397 4.96 -23.13 -14.01
CA LYS A 397 5.71 -24.37 -14.29
C LYS A 397 7.22 -24.16 -14.05
N SER A 398 7.78 -23.03 -14.45
CA SER A 398 9.21 -22.73 -14.28
C SER A 398 9.66 -22.61 -12.81
N ILE A 399 8.73 -22.33 -11.91
CA ILE A 399 8.97 -22.28 -10.44
C ILE A 399 8.48 -23.53 -9.71
N GLY A 400 8.24 -24.63 -10.43
CA GLY A 400 7.85 -25.92 -9.86
C GLY A 400 6.38 -26.07 -9.47
N VAL A 401 5.49 -25.23 -9.99
CA VAL A 401 4.06 -25.26 -9.74
C VAL A 401 3.31 -25.78 -10.97
N THR A 402 2.53 -26.86 -10.83
CA THR A 402 1.69 -27.35 -11.92
C THR A 402 0.56 -26.35 -12.19
N ALA A 403 0.35 -25.99 -13.46
CA ALA A 403 -0.70 -25.06 -13.85
C ALA A 403 -1.70 -25.71 -14.80
N VAL A 404 -2.98 -25.35 -14.65
CA VAL A 404 -4.06 -25.79 -15.54
C VAL A 404 -4.81 -24.56 -16.04
N VAL A 405 -4.56 -24.17 -17.28
CA VAL A 405 -5.27 -23.07 -17.92
C VAL A 405 -6.64 -23.55 -18.37
N VAL A 406 -7.67 -22.78 -18.04
CA VAL A 406 -9.04 -23.11 -18.40
C VAL A 406 -9.54 -22.21 -19.52
N LYS A 407 -9.83 -22.81 -20.68
CA LYS A 407 -10.72 -22.20 -21.66
C LYS A 407 -12.14 -22.47 -21.16
N TYR A 408 -12.74 -21.50 -20.49
CA TYR A 408 -14.08 -21.64 -19.89
C TYR A 408 -15.15 -21.11 -20.84
N ARG A 409 -16.38 -21.62 -20.69
CA ARG A 409 -17.55 -21.12 -21.40
C ARG A 409 -17.93 -19.74 -20.87
N LEU A 410 -18.16 -18.82 -21.79
CA LEU A 410 -18.55 -17.45 -21.45
C LEU A 410 -19.97 -17.39 -20.86
N PRO A 411 -20.30 -16.43 -19.99
CA PRO A 411 -21.62 -16.33 -19.37
C PRO A 411 -22.72 -15.80 -20.31
N ASN A 412 -22.38 -15.36 -21.49
CA ASN A 412 -23.29 -14.93 -22.58
C ASN A 412 -24.55 -14.18 -22.09
N TYR A 413 -24.34 -13.06 -21.36
CA TYR A 413 -25.37 -12.17 -20.82
C TYR A 413 -26.36 -12.82 -19.84
N GLY A 414 -25.87 -13.54 -18.83
CA GLY A 414 -26.70 -13.96 -17.70
C GLY A 414 -26.53 -15.37 -17.22
N HIS A 415 -25.79 -16.22 -17.93
CA HIS A 415 -25.52 -17.60 -17.52
C HIS A 415 -24.32 -17.66 -16.55
N LYS A 416 -24.44 -16.97 -15.42
CA LYS A 416 -23.38 -16.73 -14.42
C LYS A 416 -22.86 -17.99 -13.75
N GLU A 417 -23.65 -19.05 -13.70
CA GLU A 417 -23.29 -20.36 -13.16
C GLU A 417 -22.26 -21.08 -14.06
N VAL A 418 -22.34 -20.87 -15.38
CA VAL A 418 -21.58 -21.62 -16.38
C VAL A 418 -20.05 -21.46 -16.21
N PRO A 419 -19.46 -20.25 -16.17
CA PRO A 419 -18.02 -20.14 -15.97
C PRO A 419 -17.57 -20.65 -14.60
N LEU A 420 -18.38 -20.48 -13.54
CA LEU A 420 -18.05 -20.96 -12.20
C LEU A 420 -17.94 -22.50 -12.17
N GLU A 421 -18.91 -23.21 -12.76
CA GLU A 421 -18.86 -24.68 -12.76
C GLU A 421 -17.69 -25.25 -13.59
N ASP A 422 -17.24 -24.55 -14.64
CA ASP A 422 -16.05 -24.92 -15.40
C ASP A 422 -14.78 -24.85 -14.53
N ILE A 423 -14.65 -23.79 -13.71
CA ILE A 423 -13.52 -23.69 -12.79
C ILE A 423 -13.60 -24.69 -11.64
N GLN A 424 -14.80 -24.95 -11.11
CA GLN A 424 -14.99 -26.00 -10.11
C GLN A 424 -14.64 -27.38 -10.68
N ALA A 425 -14.97 -27.64 -11.95
CA ALA A 425 -14.55 -28.87 -12.63
C ALA A 425 -13.04 -28.98 -12.75
N ALA A 426 -12.33 -27.86 -13.03
CA ALA A 426 -10.88 -27.84 -13.08
C ALA A 426 -10.26 -28.15 -11.70
N LEU A 427 -10.78 -27.57 -10.62
CA LEU A 427 -10.33 -27.87 -9.25
C LEU A 427 -10.52 -29.36 -8.92
N ARG A 428 -11.69 -29.92 -9.24
CA ARG A 428 -11.98 -31.36 -9.07
C ARG A 428 -11.06 -32.23 -9.93
N TYR A 429 -10.82 -31.84 -11.19
CA TYR A 429 -9.88 -32.53 -12.09
C TYR A 429 -8.47 -32.61 -11.50
N VAL A 430 -7.90 -31.47 -11.05
CA VAL A 430 -6.56 -31.43 -10.45
C VAL A 430 -6.48 -32.33 -9.22
N ARG A 431 -7.45 -32.23 -8.31
CA ARG A 431 -7.50 -33.04 -7.08
C ARG A 431 -7.64 -34.53 -7.37
N LYS A 432 -8.51 -34.93 -8.31
CA LYS A 432 -8.68 -36.33 -8.74
C LYS A 432 -7.40 -36.89 -9.37
N ASN A 433 -6.64 -36.09 -10.09
CA ASN A 433 -5.41 -36.47 -10.77
C ASN A 433 -4.14 -36.11 -9.99
N ALA A 434 -4.24 -35.75 -8.72
CA ALA A 434 -3.15 -35.19 -7.91
C ALA A 434 -1.89 -36.04 -7.93
N LYS A 435 -2.01 -37.37 -7.74
CA LYS A 435 -0.88 -38.31 -7.81
C LYS A 435 -0.16 -38.27 -9.19
N ARG A 436 -0.91 -38.27 -10.27
CA ARG A 436 -0.36 -38.23 -11.65
C ARG A 436 0.32 -36.90 -11.95
N LEU A 437 -0.22 -35.82 -11.39
CA LEU A 437 0.27 -34.45 -11.60
C LEU A 437 1.40 -34.08 -10.63
N GLY A 438 1.75 -34.92 -9.65
CA GLY A 438 2.75 -34.60 -8.62
C GLY A 438 2.29 -33.50 -7.67
N VAL A 439 0.98 -33.43 -7.36
CA VAL A 439 0.33 -32.35 -6.60
C VAL A 439 -0.22 -32.88 -5.28
N ASP A 440 -0.13 -32.09 -4.22
CA ASP A 440 -0.93 -32.27 -3.01
C ASP A 440 -2.35 -31.72 -3.26
N PRO A 441 -3.42 -32.56 -3.17
CA PRO A 441 -4.79 -32.11 -3.42
C PRO A 441 -5.26 -30.98 -2.49
N LYS A 442 -4.59 -30.74 -1.37
CA LYS A 442 -4.83 -29.64 -0.44
C LYS A 442 -4.13 -28.33 -0.86
N GLN A 443 -3.20 -28.39 -1.82
CA GLN A 443 -2.39 -27.26 -2.28
C GLN A 443 -2.79 -26.80 -3.69
N VAL A 444 -4.11 -26.81 -3.98
CA VAL A 444 -4.66 -26.42 -5.27
C VAL A 444 -5.31 -25.04 -5.16
N GLY A 445 -4.69 -24.03 -5.73
CA GLY A 445 -5.18 -22.66 -5.78
C GLY A 445 -5.78 -22.25 -7.13
N VAL A 446 -6.21 -21.00 -7.20
CA VAL A 446 -6.69 -20.34 -8.43
C VAL A 446 -5.87 -19.08 -8.71
N CYS A 447 -5.77 -18.71 -9.98
CA CYS A 447 -5.12 -17.48 -10.42
C CYS A 447 -5.93 -16.88 -11.57
N GLY A 448 -6.13 -15.55 -11.60
CA GLY A 448 -6.81 -14.92 -12.73
C GLY A 448 -6.57 -13.44 -12.85
N GLY A 449 -6.69 -12.90 -14.08
CA GLY A 449 -6.58 -11.49 -14.40
C GLY A 449 -7.92 -10.87 -14.78
N SER A 450 -8.17 -9.59 -14.47
CA SER A 450 -9.36 -8.86 -14.93
C SER A 450 -10.67 -9.59 -14.58
N ALA A 451 -11.51 -9.88 -15.55
CA ALA A 451 -12.72 -10.72 -15.39
C ALA A 451 -12.38 -12.16 -14.94
N GLY A 452 -11.21 -12.70 -15.33
CA GLY A 452 -10.70 -13.97 -14.80
C GLY A 452 -10.32 -13.86 -13.32
N GLY A 453 -9.83 -12.69 -12.88
CA GLY A 453 -9.64 -12.35 -11.47
C GLY A 453 -10.96 -12.30 -10.69
N HIS A 454 -12.03 -11.77 -11.32
CA HIS A 454 -13.38 -11.89 -10.76
C HIS A 454 -13.78 -13.36 -10.60
N LEU A 455 -13.61 -14.18 -11.65
CA LEU A 455 -13.99 -15.58 -11.60
C LEU A 455 -13.17 -16.39 -10.60
N ALA A 456 -11.88 -16.05 -10.40
CA ALA A 456 -11.05 -16.64 -9.35
C ALA A 456 -11.55 -16.29 -7.94
N ALA A 457 -11.89 -15.01 -7.69
CA ALA A 457 -12.48 -14.56 -6.43
C ALA A 457 -13.92 -15.10 -6.25
N TYR A 458 -14.70 -15.21 -7.33
CA TYR A 458 -16.02 -15.82 -7.35
C TYR A 458 -15.95 -17.29 -6.95
N THR A 459 -15.00 -18.05 -7.52
CA THR A 459 -14.73 -19.43 -7.11
C THR A 459 -14.32 -19.51 -5.63
N SER A 460 -13.52 -18.58 -5.14
CA SER A 460 -13.05 -18.53 -3.74
C SER A 460 -14.17 -18.24 -2.73
N THR A 461 -15.24 -17.56 -3.15
CA THR A 461 -16.33 -17.10 -2.26
C THR A 461 -17.61 -17.92 -2.38
N PHE A 462 -17.95 -18.44 -3.56
CA PHE A 462 -19.22 -19.14 -3.82
C PHE A 462 -19.11 -20.67 -3.84
N THR A 463 -17.91 -21.22 -4.03
CA THR A 463 -17.72 -22.67 -3.97
C THR A 463 -17.95 -23.19 -2.55
N PRO A 464 -18.59 -24.36 -2.35
CA PRO A 464 -18.72 -24.98 -1.04
C PRO A 464 -17.37 -25.14 -0.34
N ASP A 465 -17.32 -24.97 0.98
CA ASP A 465 -16.07 -24.93 1.76
C ASP A 465 -15.16 -26.14 1.53
N SER A 466 -15.73 -27.33 1.34
CA SER A 466 -14.97 -28.56 1.07
C SER A 466 -14.29 -28.58 -0.31
N GLU A 467 -14.73 -27.74 -1.23
CA GLU A 467 -14.23 -27.67 -2.61
C GLU A 467 -13.49 -26.36 -2.93
N LYS A 468 -13.47 -25.40 -2.00
CA LYS A 468 -12.77 -24.13 -2.19
C LYS A 468 -11.31 -24.32 -2.58
N PRO A 469 -10.73 -23.41 -3.38
CA PRO A 469 -9.30 -23.41 -3.60
C PRO A 469 -8.54 -23.15 -2.29
N ALA A 470 -7.28 -23.58 -2.22
CA ALA A 470 -6.42 -23.36 -1.05
C ALA A 470 -5.98 -21.90 -0.92
N PHE A 471 -5.90 -21.19 -2.03
CA PHE A 471 -5.48 -19.78 -2.13
C PHE A 471 -5.89 -19.17 -3.47
N SER A 472 -5.81 -17.84 -3.59
CA SER A 472 -6.04 -17.12 -4.84
C SER A 472 -4.93 -16.12 -5.15
N ILE A 473 -4.57 -15.99 -6.46
CA ILE A 473 -3.68 -14.95 -7.00
C ILE A 473 -4.50 -14.13 -8.00
N LEU A 474 -4.66 -12.84 -7.72
CA LEU A 474 -5.57 -11.98 -8.46
C LEU A 474 -4.78 -10.83 -9.10
N PHE A 475 -4.79 -10.74 -10.42
CA PHE A 475 -4.19 -9.64 -11.17
C PHE A 475 -5.28 -8.64 -11.56
N TYR A 476 -5.16 -7.39 -11.13
CA TYR A 476 -6.10 -6.29 -11.44
C TYR A 476 -7.55 -6.75 -11.52
N PRO A 477 -8.06 -7.45 -10.47
CA PRO A 477 -9.33 -8.17 -10.57
C PRO A 477 -10.52 -7.22 -10.60
N VAL A 478 -11.49 -7.51 -11.45
CA VAL A 478 -12.84 -7.00 -11.29
C VAL A 478 -13.41 -7.62 -10.01
N ILE A 479 -13.97 -6.85 -9.10
CA ILE A 479 -14.51 -7.34 -7.82
C ILE A 479 -15.91 -6.81 -7.55
N THR A 480 -16.09 -5.48 -7.63
CA THR A 480 -17.34 -4.82 -7.29
C THR A 480 -18.15 -4.42 -8.52
N GLY A 481 -19.46 -4.55 -8.42
CA GLY A 481 -20.43 -3.99 -9.38
C GLY A 481 -21.25 -2.84 -8.79
N GLU A 482 -21.00 -2.47 -7.52
CA GLU A 482 -21.85 -1.52 -6.77
C GLU A 482 -21.53 -0.06 -7.03
N THR A 483 -20.34 0.24 -7.54
CA THR A 483 -19.90 1.62 -7.74
C THR A 483 -19.92 1.98 -9.21
N TRP A 484 -20.07 3.26 -9.52
CA TRP A 484 -19.92 3.80 -10.88
C TRP A 484 -18.49 3.61 -11.44
N GLU A 485 -17.50 3.41 -10.55
CA GLU A 485 -16.10 3.14 -10.88
C GLU A 485 -15.84 1.65 -11.19
N CYS A 486 -16.86 0.79 -11.28
CA CYS A 486 -16.65 -0.62 -11.57
C CYS A 486 -16.59 -0.89 -13.10
N HIS A 487 -16.01 -2.02 -13.48
CA HIS A 487 -16.03 -2.49 -14.86
C HIS A 487 -17.43 -3.02 -15.23
N GLN A 488 -18.34 -2.09 -15.58
CA GLN A 488 -19.76 -2.34 -15.83
C GLN A 488 -20.02 -3.42 -16.89
N ASP A 489 -19.12 -3.52 -17.87
CA ASP A 489 -19.27 -4.47 -18.95
C ASP A 489 -19.14 -5.93 -18.49
N SER A 490 -18.15 -6.24 -17.65
CA SER A 490 -18.02 -7.58 -17.06
C SER A 490 -19.28 -7.99 -16.29
N PHE A 491 -19.88 -7.07 -15.54
CA PHE A 491 -21.13 -7.33 -14.82
C PHE A 491 -22.33 -7.48 -15.77
N ALA A 492 -22.33 -6.77 -16.90
CA ALA A 492 -23.37 -6.95 -17.94
C ALA A 492 -23.28 -8.33 -18.59
N GLN A 493 -22.07 -8.78 -18.92
CA GLN A 493 -21.87 -10.12 -19.49
C GLN A 493 -22.28 -11.21 -18.49
N LEU A 494 -21.85 -11.08 -17.24
CA LEU A 494 -22.11 -12.09 -16.20
C LEU A 494 -23.59 -12.18 -15.81
N LEU A 495 -24.26 -11.04 -15.59
CA LEU A 495 -25.59 -10.95 -14.98
C LEU A 495 -26.72 -10.63 -15.95
N GLY A 496 -26.37 -10.29 -17.20
CA GLY A 496 -27.35 -9.84 -18.20
C GLY A 496 -27.51 -8.31 -18.25
N LYS A 497 -28.13 -7.85 -19.33
CA LYS A 497 -28.34 -6.41 -19.58
C LYS A 497 -29.35 -5.77 -18.62
N ASN A 498 -30.29 -6.56 -18.11
CA ASN A 498 -31.37 -6.10 -17.22
C ASN A 498 -31.06 -6.31 -15.75
N ARG A 499 -29.77 -6.49 -15.39
CA ARG A 499 -29.32 -6.69 -14.00
C ARG A 499 -29.76 -5.57 -13.08
N THR A 500 -30.14 -5.92 -11.87
CA THR A 500 -30.52 -4.96 -10.83
C THR A 500 -29.30 -4.58 -9.97
N MET A 501 -29.43 -3.51 -9.18
CA MET A 501 -28.42 -3.17 -8.15
C MET A 501 -28.27 -4.29 -7.11
N ALA A 502 -29.34 -5.01 -6.79
CA ALA A 502 -29.30 -6.16 -5.89
C ALA A 502 -28.46 -7.30 -6.48
N ASP A 503 -28.61 -7.58 -7.79
CA ASP A 503 -27.76 -8.56 -8.46
C ASP A 503 -26.30 -8.14 -8.45
N GLN A 504 -26.01 -6.87 -8.77
CA GLN A 504 -24.65 -6.34 -8.75
C GLN A 504 -24.03 -6.43 -7.35
N SER A 505 -24.79 -6.08 -6.31
CA SER A 505 -24.34 -6.20 -4.92
C SER A 505 -24.10 -7.65 -4.50
N TYR A 506 -24.99 -8.57 -4.91
CA TYR A 506 -24.86 -9.99 -4.59
C TYR A 506 -23.61 -10.63 -5.21
N TYR A 507 -23.24 -10.23 -6.44
CA TYR A 507 -22.06 -10.70 -7.16
C TYR A 507 -20.84 -9.77 -6.99
N SER A 508 -20.92 -8.75 -6.15
CA SER A 508 -19.79 -7.98 -5.68
C SER A 508 -19.07 -8.76 -4.59
N LEU A 509 -17.88 -9.24 -4.90
CA LEU A 509 -17.22 -10.31 -4.13
C LEU A 509 -16.72 -9.89 -2.76
N GLN A 510 -16.48 -8.59 -2.54
CA GLN A 510 -16.22 -8.06 -1.19
C GLN A 510 -17.38 -8.34 -0.22
N ASN A 511 -18.62 -8.43 -0.70
CA ASN A 511 -19.80 -8.74 0.09
C ASN A 511 -19.98 -10.25 0.35
N ARG A 512 -19.14 -11.08 -0.26
CA ARG A 512 -19.25 -12.56 -0.22
C ARG A 512 -18.12 -13.20 0.57
N VAL A 513 -17.18 -12.42 1.09
CA VAL A 513 -16.10 -12.90 1.95
C VAL A 513 -16.69 -13.50 3.24
N THR A 514 -16.19 -14.65 3.64
CA THR A 514 -16.57 -15.39 4.85
C THR A 514 -15.30 -15.84 5.58
N PRO A 515 -15.37 -16.32 6.84
CA PRO A 515 -14.21 -16.85 7.55
C PRO A 515 -13.49 -18.01 6.84
N THR A 516 -14.15 -18.67 5.88
CA THR A 516 -13.60 -19.79 5.11
C THR A 516 -13.09 -19.38 3.72
N THR A 517 -13.16 -18.10 3.37
CA THR A 517 -12.55 -17.58 2.13
C THR A 517 -11.04 -17.78 2.17
N PRO A 518 -10.40 -18.31 1.11
CA PRO A 518 -8.98 -18.58 1.12
C PRO A 518 -8.11 -17.31 1.13
N PRO A 519 -6.84 -17.40 1.56
CA PRO A 519 -5.86 -16.32 1.45
C PRO A 519 -5.71 -15.81 0.01
N ALA A 520 -5.41 -14.51 -0.13
CA ALA A 520 -5.28 -13.87 -1.44
C ALA A 520 -3.97 -13.07 -1.59
N LEU A 521 -3.37 -13.17 -2.80
CA LEU A 521 -2.38 -12.22 -3.31
C LEU A 521 -3.05 -11.37 -4.40
N ILE A 522 -2.95 -10.06 -4.28
CA ILE A 522 -3.60 -9.10 -5.19
C ILE A 522 -2.52 -8.19 -5.80
N LEU A 523 -2.46 -8.14 -7.12
CA LEU A 523 -1.43 -7.41 -7.86
C LEU A 523 -2.09 -6.52 -8.92
N LEU A 524 -1.84 -5.21 -8.88
CA LEU A 524 -2.50 -4.25 -9.78
C LEU A 524 -1.68 -2.98 -9.98
N SER A 525 -2.13 -2.09 -10.88
CA SER A 525 -1.51 -0.78 -11.14
C SER A 525 -2.42 0.36 -10.69
N ASP A 526 -1.83 1.47 -10.22
CA ASP A 526 -2.54 2.66 -9.77
C ASP A 526 -3.27 3.41 -10.90
N ASP A 527 -2.70 3.38 -12.09
CA ASP A 527 -3.17 4.03 -13.31
C ASP A 527 -4.11 3.14 -14.17
N ASP A 528 -4.65 2.06 -13.62
CA ASP A 528 -5.59 1.19 -14.33
C ASP A 528 -6.92 1.92 -14.60
N ALA A 529 -7.12 2.30 -15.85
CA ALA A 529 -8.31 3.01 -16.30
C ALA A 529 -9.51 2.08 -16.63
N GLU A 530 -9.28 0.76 -16.76
CA GLU A 530 -10.33 -0.21 -17.08
C GLU A 530 -10.96 -0.79 -15.80
N VAL A 531 -10.12 -1.18 -14.83
CA VAL A 531 -10.57 -1.73 -13.54
C VAL A 531 -9.97 -0.90 -12.40
N PRO A 532 -10.72 0.08 -11.88
CA PRO A 532 -10.25 0.95 -10.82
C PRO A 532 -9.73 0.20 -9.59
N THR A 533 -8.64 0.70 -9.01
CA THR A 533 -7.98 0.13 -7.83
C THR A 533 -8.89 -0.07 -6.63
N LEU A 534 -9.98 0.72 -6.54
CA LEU A 534 -11.01 0.58 -5.50
C LEU A 534 -11.57 -0.84 -5.43
N SER A 535 -11.73 -1.53 -6.57
CA SER A 535 -12.18 -2.94 -6.64
C SER A 535 -11.33 -3.84 -5.71
N SER A 536 -10.01 -3.77 -5.86
CA SER A 536 -9.05 -4.56 -5.09
C SER A 536 -8.99 -4.13 -3.61
N ILE A 537 -9.04 -2.82 -3.34
CA ILE A 537 -9.07 -2.28 -1.97
C ILE A 537 -10.28 -2.78 -1.18
N LEU A 538 -11.47 -2.82 -1.79
CA LEU A 538 -12.69 -3.32 -1.15
C LEU A 538 -12.56 -4.80 -0.79
N TYR A 539 -12.02 -5.62 -1.70
CA TYR A 539 -11.82 -7.05 -1.44
C TYR A 539 -10.78 -7.30 -0.35
N TYR A 540 -9.63 -6.62 -0.42
CA TYR A 540 -8.61 -6.70 0.62
C TYR A 540 -9.18 -6.35 2.01
N ASN A 541 -9.91 -5.23 2.12
CA ASN A 541 -10.51 -4.81 3.37
C ASN A 541 -11.54 -5.82 3.89
N ALA A 542 -12.34 -6.42 3.00
CA ALA A 542 -13.28 -7.48 3.38
C ALA A 542 -12.55 -8.72 3.92
N LEU A 543 -11.45 -9.15 3.28
CA LEU A 543 -10.61 -10.25 3.80
C LEU A 543 -10.07 -9.93 5.20
N LYS A 544 -9.60 -8.71 5.43
CA LYS A 544 -9.07 -8.28 6.73
C LYS A 544 -10.13 -8.24 7.83
N GLN A 545 -11.39 -7.90 7.52
CA GLN A 545 -12.51 -7.94 8.49
C GLN A 545 -12.74 -9.36 9.05
N TYR A 546 -12.46 -10.38 8.27
CA TYR A 546 -12.54 -11.80 8.69
C TYR A 546 -11.21 -12.39 9.15
N GLY A 547 -10.15 -11.57 9.28
CA GLY A 547 -8.83 -12.02 9.70
C GLY A 547 -8.10 -12.90 8.68
N ILE A 548 -8.52 -12.89 7.41
CA ILE A 548 -7.92 -13.70 6.35
C ILE A 548 -6.61 -13.05 5.91
N PRO A 549 -5.51 -13.81 5.83
CA PRO A 549 -4.24 -13.31 5.31
C PRO A 549 -4.39 -12.84 3.85
N ALA A 550 -3.95 -11.63 3.58
CA ALA A 550 -3.95 -11.07 2.24
C ALA A 550 -2.70 -10.23 2.01
N THR A 551 -2.22 -10.22 0.78
CA THR A 551 -1.05 -9.44 0.35
C THR A 551 -1.48 -8.64 -0.86
N MET A 552 -1.08 -7.36 -0.95
CA MET A 552 -1.47 -6.53 -2.08
C MET A 552 -0.32 -5.59 -2.47
N HIS A 553 -0.04 -5.55 -3.78
CA HIS A 553 0.93 -4.61 -4.34
C HIS A 553 0.26 -3.80 -5.45
N ILE A 554 0.26 -2.49 -5.28
CA ILE A 554 -0.25 -1.51 -6.25
C ILE A 554 0.96 -0.77 -6.82
N TYR A 555 1.31 -1.12 -8.03
CA TYR A 555 2.40 -0.47 -8.77
C TYR A 555 1.95 0.89 -9.31
N PRO A 556 2.87 1.86 -9.50
CA PRO A 556 2.46 3.21 -9.88
C PRO A 556 1.88 3.33 -11.29
N ASN A 557 2.27 2.45 -12.22
CA ASN A 557 1.88 2.53 -13.63
C ASN A 557 1.80 1.14 -14.28
N GLU A 558 1.60 1.10 -15.60
CA GLU A 558 1.42 0.00 -16.57
C GLU A 558 -0.04 -0.38 -16.87
N GLY A 559 -1.00 0.33 -16.28
CA GLY A 559 -2.42 0.23 -16.63
C GLY A 559 -3.01 -1.15 -16.41
N HIS A 560 -3.87 -1.59 -17.34
CA HIS A 560 -4.57 -2.86 -17.27
C HIS A 560 -3.90 -3.98 -18.08
N GLY A 561 -4.00 -5.21 -17.61
CA GLY A 561 -3.68 -6.39 -18.42
C GLY A 561 -2.18 -6.66 -18.61
N TRP A 562 -1.31 -6.33 -17.66
CA TRP A 562 0.13 -6.51 -17.76
C TRP A 562 0.65 -7.90 -17.37
N ALA A 563 -0.16 -8.75 -16.74
CA ALA A 563 0.28 -10.08 -16.28
C ALA A 563 0.91 -10.90 -17.41
N ALA A 564 2.05 -11.49 -17.11
CA ALA A 564 2.89 -12.31 -17.99
C ALA A 564 3.32 -11.66 -19.33
N LYS A 565 3.18 -10.34 -19.47
CA LYS A 565 3.71 -9.62 -20.62
C LYS A 565 5.20 -9.29 -20.43
N PRO A 566 6.11 -9.79 -21.26
CA PRO A 566 7.55 -9.65 -21.03
C PRO A 566 8.10 -8.23 -21.23
N TRP A 567 7.31 -7.30 -21.77
CA TRP A 567 7.66 -5.89 -21.91
C TRP A 567 7.14 -5.02 -20.76
N CYS A 568 6.43 -5.62 -19.79
CA CYS A 568 5.87 -4.93 -18.63
C CYS A 568 6.79 -5.14 -17.41
N THR A 569 7.24 -4.05 -16.78
CA THR A 569 8.13 -4.11 -15.61
C THR A 569 7.41 -4.62 -14.38
N CYS A 570 6.10 -4.33 -14.23
CA CYS A 570 5.27 -4.87 -13.15
C CYS A 570 5.25 -6.40 -13.14
N TRP A 571 5.28 -7.04 -14.31
CA TRP A 571 5.38 -8.50 -14.36
C TRP A 571 6.69 -9.02 -13.79
N GLU A 572 7.82 -8.39 -14.15
CA GLU A 572 9.13 -8.79 -13.61
C GLU A 572 9.21 -8.60 -12.09
N LYS A 573 8.63 -7.51 -11.58
CA LYS A 573 8.53 -7.24 -10.14
C LYS A 573 7.57 -8.20 -9.43
N ALA A 574 6.49 -8.62 -10.06
CA ALA A 574 5.51 -9.54 -9.49
C ALA A 574 6.04 -10.98 -9.34
N LYS A 575 6.92 -11.43 -10.25
CA LYS A 575 7.46 -12.82 -10.23
C LYS A 575 8.04 -13.25 -8.89
N PRO A 576 9.00 -12.54 -8.28
CA PRO A 576 9.56 -12.93 -6.98
C PRO A 576 8.51 -12.89 -5.87
N ILE A 577 7.58 -11.94 -5.90
CA ILE A 577 6.48 -11.83 -4.93
C ILE A 577 5.56 -13.05 -5.02
N ILE A 578 5.16 -13.46 -6.22
CA ILE A 578 4.33 -14.66 -6.45
C ILE A 578 5.03 -15.90 -5.92
N LYS A 579 6.31 -16.07 -6.23
CA LYS A 579 7.11 -17.23 -5.79
C LYS A 579 7.20 -17.29 -4.26
N ASP A 580 7.58 -16.19 -3.62
CA ASP A 580 7.70 -16.12 -2.15
C ASP A 580 6.34 -16.34 -1.47
N TRP A 581 5.28 -15.74 -2.00
CA TRP A 581 3.94 -15.91 -1.45
C TRP A 581 3.44 -17.34 -1.57
N LEU A 582 3.64 -18.03 -2.69
CA LEU A 582 3.33 -19.45 -2.87
C LEU A 582 4.12 -20.32 -1.89
N GLU A 583 5.38 -20.00 -1.63
CA GLU A 583 6.16 -20.71 -0.61
C GLU A 583 5.58 -20.55 0.80
N ILE A 584 5.08 -19.37 1.14
CA ILE A 584 4.38 -19.13 2.42
C ILE A 584 3.11 -19.99 2.50
N GLN A 585 2.30 -20.07 1.42
CA GLN A 585 1.09 -20.89 1.44
C GLN A 585 1.42 -22.39 1.58
N ARG A 586 2.50 -22.86 0.96
CA ARG A 586 2.93 -24.26 1.07
C ARG A 586 3.30 -24.69 2.50
N LYS A 587 3.80 -23.75 3.32
CA LYS A 587 4.25 -24.02 4.70
C LYS A 587 3.10 -24.00 5.73
N LYS A 588 1.91 -23.58 5.35
CA LYS A 588 0.70 -23.58 6.19
C LYS A 588 -0.05 -24.92 6.07
#